data_3c024f2ea1057228fb71c63cd437090d
#
_entry.id   3c024f2ea1057228fb71c63cd437090d
#
_cell.length_a   1.000
_cell.length_b   1.000
_cell.length_c   1.000
_cell.angle_alpha   90.00
_cell.angle_beta   90.00
_cell.angle_gamma   90.00
#
_symmetry.space_group_name_H-M   'P 1'
#
loop_
_entity.id
_entity.type
_entity.pdbx_description
1 polymer ?
#
loop_
_entity_poly.entity_id
_entity_poly.type
_entity_poly.pdbx_seq_one_letter_code
_entity_poly.pdbx_strand_id
1 'polypeptide(L)'
;MYFIKLLDEEDIKFCTEGMQGLHYQDGGFTQPLNKQHKVKQNQQTTSVQESVRKYLIDIFYNHAYIDSVYCPTRVSVNFYNKYQKGDYYNTHVDEFKATPKSNNVYFDYGFSINLNDKYEGGSFLLDTELGPVARKLEAGEAAIFPIIYPHGVSKVTKGTRENILGWFSTNVSYEQAFILKNLYDVNTHLRTKDTEIFVKSTLVQTYLKKAWGK
;
A
#
# COMPACT_ATOMS: atom_id res chain seq x y z
N MET A 1 -0.54 -3.12 -12.29
CA MET A 1 -1.44 -3.74 -11.26
C MET A 1 -1.14 -3.05 -9.93
N TYR A 2 -2.18 -2.58 -9.29
CA TYR A 2 -2.06 -1.85 -8.03
C TYR A 2 -2.35 -2.72 -6.81
N PHE A 3 -2.65 -4.01 -7.01
CA PHE A 3 -3.07 -4.94 -5.96
C PHE A 3 -2.20 -6.19 -6.01
N ILE A 4 -1.61 -6.55 -4.88
CA ILE A 4 -0.73 -7.72 -4.75
C ILE A 4 -1.04 -8.48 -3.46
N LYS A 5 -0.87 -9.80 -3.46
CA LYS A 5 -0.82 -10.57 -2.22
C LYS A 5 0.54 -10.33 -1.59
N LEU A 6 0.56 -9.65 -0.45
CA LEU A 6 1.78 -9.22 0.24
C LEU A 6 2.06 -10.04 1.49
N LEU A 7 1.02 -10.39 2.24
CA LEU A 7 1.11 -11.10 3.50
C LEU A 7 0.45 -12.49 3.39
N ASP A 8 1.09 -13.50 3.93
CA ASP A 8 0.49 -14.81 4.16
C ASP A 8 -0.29 -14.87 5.48
N GLU A 9 -0.75 -16.05 5.88
CA GLU A 9 -1.55 -16.23 7.09
C GLU A 9 -0.75 -16.00 8.39
N GLU A 10 0.55 -16.36 8.40
CA GLU A 10 1.43 -16.17 9.54
C GLU A 10 1.77 -14.67 9.71
N ASP A 11 2.04 -13.97 8.61
CA ASP A 11 2.25 -12.54 8.57
C ASP A 11 1.04 -11.77 9.09
N ILE A 12 -0.16 -12.14 8.62
CA ILE A 12 -1.43 -11.53 9.05
C ILE A 12 -1.63 -11.72 10.55
N LYS A 13 -1.38 -12.95 11.05
CA LYS A 13 -1.49 -13.27 12.47
C LYS A 13 -0.54 -12.39 13.29
N PHE A 14 0.73 -12.30 12.91
CA PHE A 14 1.73 -11.47 13.56
C PHE A 14 1.32 -10.00 13.59
N CYS A 15 0.85 -9.45 12.47
CA CYS A 15 0.37 -8.08 12.39
C CYS A 15 -0.86 -7.86 13.27
N THR A 16 -1.81 -8.80 13.29
CA THR A 16 -3.04 -8.71 14.08
C THR A 16 -2.77 -8.79 15.59
N GLU A 17 -1.86 -9.65 16.01
CA GLU A 17 -1.40 -9.73 17.42
C GLU A 17 -0.76 -8.40 17.84
N GLY A 18 0.02 -7.76 16.98
CA GLY A 18 0.58 -6.44 17.22
C GLY A 18 -0.44 -5.29 17.32
N MET A 19 -1.70 -5.54 16.97
CA MET A 19 -2.78 -4.56 17.18
C MET A 19 -3.43 -4.67 18.57
N GLN A 20 -3.16 -5.74 19.31
CA GLN A 20 -3.76 -5.96 20.61
C GLN A 20 -3.25 -4.90 21.61
N GLY A 21 -4.17 -4.35 22.37
CA GLY A 21 -3.85 -3.35 23.40
C GLY A 21 -3.51 -1.95 22.87
N LEU A 22 -3.55 -1.72 21.56
CA LEU A 22 -3.34 -0.37 21.02
C LEU A 22 -4.54 0.53 21.28
N HIS A 23 -4.25 1.80 21.54
CA HIS A 23 -5.27 2.82 21.67
C HIS A 23 -5.73 3.30 20.30
N TYR A 24 -7.03 3.22 20.03
CA TYR A 24 -7.67 3.74 18.85
C TYR A 24 -8.41 5.04 19.15
N GLN A 25 -8.34 5.97 18.22
CA GLN A 25 -9.07 7.24 18.29
C GLN A 25 -9.76 7.53 16.96
N ASP A 26 -10.59 8.56 16.92
CA ASP A 26 -11.24 9.02 15.70
C ASP A 26 -10.18 9.33 14.63
N GLY A 27 -10.23 8.63 13.49
CA GLY A 27 -9.28 8.81 12.39
C GLY A 27 -9.31 10.18 11.74
N GLY A 28 -10.32 11.00 11.99
CA GLY A 28 -10.40 12.39 11.55
C GLY A 28 -9.28 13.27 12.10
N PHE A 29 -8.54 12.84 13.14
CA PHE A 29 -7.39 13.60 13.66
C PHE A 29 -6.25 13.76 12.64
N THR A 30 -6.10 12.84 11.69
CA THR A 30 -5.11 12.94 10.61
C THR A 30 -5.57 13.83 9.45
N GLN A 31 -6.80 14.36 9.52
CA GLN A 31 -7.40 15.23 8.51
C GLN A 31 -8.09 16.44 9.18
N PRO A 32 -7.35 17.27 9.94
CA PRO A 32 -7.96 18.32 10.78
C PRO A 32 -8.75 19.37 9.99
N LEU A 33 -8.36 19.68 8.76
CA LEU A 33 -9.06 20.63 7.90
C LEU A 33 -10.39 20.09 7.36
N ASN A 34 -10.57 18.78 7.34
CA ASN A 34 -11.74 18.12 6.77
C ASN A 34 -12.74 17.61 7.84
N LYS A 35 -12.49 17.84 9.12
CA LYS A 35 -13.42 17.44 10.20
C LYS A 35 -14.84 17.95 10.00
N GLN A 36 -14.99 19.16 9.51
CA GLN A 36 -16.30 19.79 9.28
C GLN A 36 -17.12 19.10 8.18
N HIS A 37 -16.47 18.43 7.23
CA HIS A 37 -17.09 17.81 6.07
C HIS A 37 -17.28 16.30 6.18
N LYS A 38 -16.98 15.70 7.35
CA LYS A 38 -17.07 14.24 7.57
C LYS A 38 -16.43 13.42 6.43
N VAL A 39 -15.26 13.83 6.00
CA VAL A 39 -14.53 13.20 4.89
C VAL A 39 -14.07 11.79 5.26
N LYS A 40 -13.80 11.57 6.55
CA LYS A 40 -13.31 10.32 7.10
C LYS A 40 -14.05 9.95 8.37
N GLN A 41 -14.55 8.74 8.41
CA GLN A 41 -15.13 8.12 9.60
C GLN A 41 -14.52 6.73 9.76
N ASN A 42 -13.65 6.55 10.74
CA ASN A 42 -13.05 5.28 11.15
C ASN A 42 -12.33 5.45 12.49
N GLN A 43 -11.84 4.36 13.03
CA GLN A 43 -10.92 4.35 14.16
C GLN A 43 -9.49 4.13 13.66
N GLN A 44 -8.52 4.85 14.23
CA GLN A 44 -7.13 4.80 13.82
C GLN A 44 -6.21 4.86 15.04
N THR A 45 -5.07 4.14 14.99
CA THR A 45 -4.01 4.27 16.00
C THR A 45 -3.13 5.47 15.73
N THR A 46 -2.42 5.95 16.75
CA THR A 46 -1.42 7.02 16.60
C THR A 46 -0.07 6.51 16.10
N SER A 47 0.16 5.20 16.24
CA SER A 47 1.41 4.54 15.81
C SER A 47 1.17 3.04 15.62
N VAL A 48 2.09 2.40 14.94
CA VAL A 48 2.19 0.93 14.81
C VAL A 48 3.23 0.43 15.81
N GLN A 49 3.05 -0.76 16.37
CA GLN A 49 4.08 -1.40 17.20
C GLN A 49 5.40 -1.51 16.42
N GLU A 50 6.52 -1.26 17.10
CA GLU A 50 7.83 -1.19 16.46
C GLU A 50 8.25 -2.54 15.83
N SER A 51 7.90 -3.67 16.46
CA SER A 51 8.14 -5.00 15.89
C SER A 51 7.43 -5.21 14.57
N VAL A 52 6.14 -4.85 14.49
CA VAL A 52 5.34 -4.95 13.27
C VAL A 52 5.83 -3.97 12.20
N ARG A 53 6.21 -2.76 12.63
CA ARG A 53 6.79 -1.76 11.71
C ARG A 53 8.04 -2.28 11.02
N LYS A 54 9.01 -2.77 11.79
CA LYS A 54 10.27 -3.34 11.26
C LYS A 54 9.98 -4.52 10.33
N TYR A 55 9.13 -5.43 10.77
CA TYR A 55 8.75 -6.59 9.99
C TYR A 55 8.17 -6.24 8.62
N LEU A 56 7.21 -5.31 8.58
CA LEU A 56 6.62 -4.88 7.31
C LEU A 56 7.62 -4.12 6.43
N ILE A 57 8.51 -3.31 7.01
CA ILE A 57 9.58 -2.65 6.26
C ILE A 57 10.49 -3.69 5.60
N ASP A 58 10.86 -4.75 6.33
CA ASP A 58 11.68 -5.84 5.78
C ASP A 58 10.95 -6.58 4.66
N ILE A 59 9.65 -6.84 4.80
CA ILE A 59 8.82 -7.40 3.72
C ILE A 59 8.88 -6.49 2.49
N PHE A 60 8.69 -5.18 2.62
CA PHE A 60 8.72 -4.26 1.49
C PHE A 60 10.06 -4.26 0.75
N TYR A 61 11.18 -4.33 1.46
CA TYR A 61 12.50 -4.37 0.82
C TYR A 61 12.84 -5.73 0.19
N ASN A 62 12.30 -6.83 0.72
CA ASN A 62 12.64 -8.18 0.27
C ASN A 62 11.58 -8.81 -0.64
N HIS A 63 10.40 -8.21 -0.80
CA HIS A 63 9.36 -8.76 -1.66
C HIS A 63 9.73 -8.58 -3.14
N ALA A 64 9.92 -9.70 -3.86
CA ALA A 64 10.45 -9.72 -5.22
C ALA A 64 9.74 -8.77 -6.21
N TYR A 65 8.41 -8.69 -6.14
CA TYR A 65 7.64 -7.78 -6.98
C TYR A 65 7.90 -6.31 -6.60
N ILE A 66 7.83 -5.98 -5.31
CA ILE A 66 8.01 -4.59 -4.85
C ILE A 66 9.40 -4.08 -5.19
N ASP A 67 10.44 -4.86 -4.87
CA ASP A 67 11.82 -4.53 -5.22
C ASP A 67 12.03 -4.41 -6.73
N SER A 68 11.45 -5.31 -7.52
CA SER A 68 11.63 -5.33 -8.97
C SER A 68 10.90 -4.22 -9.72
N VAL A 69 9.81 -3.68 -9.16
CA VAL A 69 8.94 -2.71 -9.83
C VAL A 69 9.14 -1.30 -9.29
N TYR A 70 9.20 -1.17 -7.97
CA TYR A 70 9.19 0.14 -7.32
C TYR A 70 10.54 0.57 -6.78
N CYS A 71 11.50 -0.36 -6.56
CA CYS A 71 12.83 -0.03 -6.02
C CYS A 71 12.74 0.92 -4.80
N PRO A 72 12.04 0.55 -3.71
CA PRO A 72 11.79 1.45 -2.60
C PRO A 72 13.10 1.88 -1.93
N THR A 73 13.23 3.17 -1.64
CA THR A 73 14.40 3.76 -0.97
C THR A 73 14.13 4.05 0.49
N ARG A 74 12.86 4.28 0.83
CA ARG A 74 12.41 4.52 2.19
C ARG A 74 10.97 4.05 2.35
N VAL A 75 10.70 3.29 3.39
CA VAL A 75 9.35 2.79 3.73
C VAL A 75 8.93 3.31 5.10
N SER A 76 7.69 3.77 5.21
CA SER A 76 7.08 4.23 6.45
C SER A 76 5.75 3.51 6.68
N VAL A 77 5.67 2.74 7.75
CA VAL A 77 4.43 2.07 8.21
C VAL A 77 3.86 2.88 9.36
N ASN A 78 2.67 3.41 9.21
CA ASN A 78 2.20 4.49 10.06
C ASN A 78 1.04 4.13 10.98
N PHE A 79 -0.02 3.53 10.45
CA PHE A 79 -1.27 3.42 11.19
C PHE A 79 -1.94 2.06 10.99
N TYR A 80 -2.61 1.56 12.05
CA TYR A 80 -3.71 0.61 11.94
C TYR A 80 -5.02 1.37 11.84
N ASN A 81 -5.91 0.91 10.98
CA ASN A 81 -7.27 1.43 10.88
C ASN A 81 -8.30 0.32 11.09
N LYS A 82 -9.41 0.70 11.70
CA LYS A 82 -10.63 -0.07 11.80
C LYS A 82 -11.78 0.72 11.20
N TYR A 83 -12.51 0.10 10.29
CA TYR A 83 -13.74 0.62 9.71
C TYR A 83 -14.87 -0.30 10.14
N GLN A 84 -15.74 0.16 11.01
CA GLN A 84 -16.94 -0.55 11.44
C GLN A 84 -18.09 -0.30 10.46
N LYS A 85 -19.22 -0.99 10.67
CA LYS A 85 -20.44 -0.74 9.89
C LYS A 85 -20.79 0.75 9.90
N GLY A 86 -20.90 1.33 8.72
CA GLY A 86 -21.18 2.76 8.51
C GLY A 86 -19.94 3.61 8.21
N ASP A 87 -18.75 3.12 8.56
CA ASP A 87 -17.50 3.85 8.37
C ASP A 87 -17.05 3.86 6.90
N TYR A 88 -16.33 4.91 6.54
CA TYR A 88 -15.85 5.18 5.18
C TYR A 88 -14.68 6.17 5.20
N TYR A 89 -14.05 6.35 4.05
CA TYR A 89 -13.13 7.45 3.78
C TYR A 89 -13.39 7.96 2.36
N ASN A 90 -13.90 9.19 2.24
CA ASN A 90 -14.17 9.79 0.95
C ASN A 90 -12.90 9.90 0.11
N THR A 91 -13.09 9.95 -1.20
CA THR A 91 -12.00 10.15 -2.15
C THR A 91 -11.20 11.41 -1.81
N HIS A 92 -9.89 11.26 -1.72
CA HIS A 92 -8.93 12.30 -1.39
C HIS A 92 -7.59 12.00 -2.07
N VAL A 93 -6.69 12.95 -2.04
CA VAL A 93 -5.28 12.80 -2.43
C VAL A 93 -4.45 12.98 -1.18
N ASP A 94 -3.44 12.14 -1.00
CA ASP A 94 -2.54 12.23 0.13
C ASP A 94 -1.59 13.43 0.01
N GLU A 95 -1.19 13.99 1.16
CA GLU A 95 -0.10 14.94 1.19
C GLU A 95 1.22 14.20 0.95
N PHE A 96 1.98 14.63 -0.06
CA PHE A 96 3.26 14.00 -0.41
C PHE A 96 4.42 14.35 0.53
N LYS A 97 4.20 15.20 1.53
CA LYS A 97 5.20 15.56 2.53
C LYS A 97 4.89 14.91 3.88
N ALA A 98 5.83 14.13 4.39
CA ALA A 98 5.65 13.31 5.59
C ALA A 98 5.26 14.14 6.84
N THR A 99 5.85 15.29 7.06
CA THR A 99 5.44 16.33 8.04
C THR A 99 6.25 17.60 7.79
N PRO A 100 5.80 18.79 8.25
CA PRO A 100 6.61 20.02 8.19
C PRO A 100 7.96 19.92 8.93
N LYS A 101 8.11 18.96 9.85
CA LYS A 101 9.32 18.72 10.65
C LYS A 101 10.23 17.62 10.10
N SER A 102 9.79 16.86 9.09
CA SER A 102 10.57 15.76 8.52
C SER A 102 11.45 16.27 7.39
N ASN A 103 12.62 16.76 7.65
CA ASN A 103 13.74 17.03 6.72
C ASN A 103 13.45 16.81 5.22
N ASN A 104 12.39 17.43 4.67
CA ASN A 104 11.96 17.31 3.27
C ASN A 104 11.78 15.87 2.74
N VAL A 105 11.25 14.97 3.55
CA VAL A 105 10.89 13.62 3.09
C VAL A 105 9.60 13.69 2.29
N TYR A 106 9.69 13.28 1.04
CA TYR A 106 8.57 13.13 0.14
C TYR A 106 8.30 11.65 -0.06
N PHE A 107 7.03 11.30 -0.21
CA PHE A 107 6.60 9.95 -0.59
C PHE A 107 6.05 9.97 -2.01
N ASP A 108 6.22 8.86 -2.72
CA ASP A 108 5.77 8.68 -4.10
C ASP A 108 4.56 7.75 -4.17
N TYR A 109 4.52 6.75 -3.30
CA TYR A 109 3.48 5.73 -3.25
C TYR A 109 2.89 5.61 -1.86
N GLY A 110 1.56 5.45 -1.82
CA GLY A 110 0.83 4.97 -0.65
C GLY A 110 0.59 3.47 -0.74
N PHE A 111 0.41 2.82 0.41
CA PHE A 111 -0.06 1.45 0.47
C PHE A 111 -1.10 1.24 1.58
N SER A 112 -2.03 0.31 1.33
CA SER A 112 -3.01 -0.16 2.30
C SER A 112 -3.05 -1.67 2.27
N ILE A 113 -2.60 -2.32 3.35
CA ILE A 113 -2.56 -3.78 3.51
C ILE A 113 -3.78 -4.20 4.30
N ASN A 114 -4.63 -5.03 3.73
CA ASN A 114 -5.84 -5.52 4.37
C ASN A 114 -5.54 -6.73 5.25
N LEU A 115 -6.04 -6.75 6.48
CA LEU A 115 -5.73 -7.81 7.46
C LEU A 115 -6.85 -8.84 7.62
N ASN A 116 -8.03 -8.57 7.06
CA ASN A 116 -9.17 -9.49 7.12
C ASN A 116 -10.07 -9.32 5.89
N ASP A 117 -10.98 -10.26 5.66
CA ASP A 117 -11.93 -10.28 4.56
C ASP A 117 -13.39 -10.52 5.00
N LYS A 118 -13.62 -10.71 6.31
CA LYS A 118 -14.93 -11.03 6.91
C LYS A 118 -15.78 -9.78 7.14
N TYR A 119 -15.93 -8.94 6.09
CA TYR A 119 -16.76 -7.74 6.09
C TYR A 119 -17.46 -7.58 4.72
N GLU A 120 -18.49 -6.72 4.64
CA GLU A 120 -19.14 -6.35 3.39
C GLU A 120 -19.05 -4.84 3.14
N GLY A 121 -19.01 -4.42 1.88
CA GLY A 121 -18.63 -3.05 1.51
C GLY A 121 -17.13 -2.81 1.73
N GLY A 122 -16.73 -1.60 2.11
CA GLY A 122 -15.35 -1.26 2.47
C GLY A 122 -14.32 -1.47 1.35
N SER A 123 -14.75 -1.40 0.09
CA SER A 123 -13.84 -1.50 -1.05
C SER A 123 -12.84 -0.35 -1.06
N PHE A 124 -11.61 -0.64 -1.41
CA PHE A 124 -10.62 0.37 -1.76
C PHE A 124 -11.00 0.98 -3.11
N LEU A 125 -11.09 2.30 -3.13
CA LEU A 125 -11.42 3.10 -4.31
C LEU A 125 -10.15 3.76 -4.82
N LEU A 126 -9.91 3.74 -6.12
CA LEU A 126 -8.76 4.35 -6.75
C LEU A 126 -9.15 4.91 -8.12
N ASP A 127 -8.97 6.20 -8.32
CA ASP A 127 -9.11 6.82 -9.64
C ASP A 127 -7.77 6.74 -10.37
N THR A 128 -7.74 6.00 -11.46
CA THR A 128 -6.54 5.81 -12.28
C THR A 128 -6.69 6.51 -13.63
N GLU A 129 -5.61 6.66 -14.37
CA GLU A 129 -5.61 7.17 -15.75
C GLU A 129 -6.52 6.36 -16.69
N LEU A 130 -6.78 5.09 -16.36
CA LEU A 130 -7.65 4.19 -17.11
C LEU A 130 -9.09 4.18 -16.60
N GLY A 131 -9.40 5.04 -15.62
CA GLY A 131 -10.70 5.15 -14.98
C GLY A 131 -10.73 4.63 -13.53
N PRO A 132 -11.89 4.76 -12.87
CA PRO A 132 -12.03 4.40 -11.46
C PRO A 132 -12.01 2.88 -11.27
N VAL A 133 -11.36 2.45 -10.20
CA VAL A 133 -11.31 1.06 -9.76
C VAL A 133 -11.86 0.99 -8.33
N ALA A 134 -12.75 0.03 -8.09
CA ALA A 134 -13.23 -0.30 -6.75
C ALA A 134 -12.93 -1.79 -6.49
N ARG A 135 -12.15 -2.09 -5.45
CA ARG A 135 -11.78 -3.45 -5.11
C ARG A 135 -11.95 -3.74 -3.63
N LYS A 136 -12.68 -4.78 -3.30
CA LYS A 136 -12.64 -5.37 -1.98
C LYS A 136 -11.34 -6.18 -1.88
N LEU A 137 -10.45 -5.75 -0.99
CA LEU A 137 -9.18 -6.45 -0.75
C LEU A 137 -9.41 -7.69 0.09
N GLU A 138 -8.72 -8.76 -0.25
CA GLU A 138 -8.65 -9.98 0.55
C GLU A 138 -7.69 -9.80 1.74
N ALA A 139 -7.76 -10.69 2.72
CA ALA A 139 -6.79 -10.71 3.83
C ALA A 139 -5.38 -10.90 3.28
N GLY A 140 -4.43 -10.05 3.71
CA GLY A 140 -3.03 -10.03 3.24
C GLY A 140 -2.82 -9.39 1.87
N GLU A 141 -3.87 -8.92 1.19
CA GLU A 141 -3.74 -8.17 -0.06
C GLU A 141 -3.42 -6.70 0.23
N ALA A 142 -2.50 -6.14 -0.53
CA ALA A 142 -2.11 -4.74 -0.49
C ALA A 142 -2.54 -4.01 -1.75
N ALA A 143 -3.14 -2.81 -1.57
CA ALA A 143 -3.19 -1.80 -2.61
C ALA A 143 -1.92 -0.96 -2.52
N ILE A 144 -1.20 -0.81 -3.65
CA ILE A 144 -0.04 0.09 -3.80
C ILE A 144 -0.37 1.05 -4.93
N PHE A 145 -0.30 2.35 -4.67
CA PHE A 145 -0.78 3.37 -5.61
C PHE A 145 0.06 4.65 -5.53
N PRO A 146 0.22 5.38 -6.65
CA PRO A 146 0.78 6.73 -6.63
C PRO A 146 -0.02 7.63 -5.69
N ILE A 147 0.65 8.37 -4.81
CA ILE A 147 -0.05 9.23 -3.82
C ILE A 147 -0.86 10.35 -4.47
N ILE A 148 -0.51 10.72 -5.71
CA ILE A 148 -1.22 11.74 -6.50
C ILE A 148 -2.57 11.24 -7.03
N TYR A 149 -2.86 9.93 -6.97
CA TYR A 149 -4.13 9.40 -7.43
C TYR A 149 -5.21 9.56 -6.35
N PRO A 150 -6.39 10.11 -6.71
CA PRO A 150 -7.51 10.16 -5.80
C PRO A 150 -7.90 8.75 -5.36
N HIS A 151 -8.03 8.53 -4.05
CA HIS A 151 -8.34 7.22 -3.49
C HIS A 151 -9.20 7.35 -2.22
N GLY A 152 -9.82 6.26 -1.82
CA GLY A 152 -10.71 6.25 -0.66
C GLY A 152 -11.14 4.85 -0.25
N VAL A 153 -12.10 4.79 0.66
CA VAL A 153 -12.71 3.55 1.14
C VAL A 153 -14.22 3.73 1.12
N SER A 154 -14.93 2.86 0.39
CA SER A 154 -16.40 2.86 0.36
C SER A 154 -16.95 2.47 1.74
N LYS A 155 -18.22 2.79 1.98
CA LYS A 155 -18.87 2.48 3.25
C LYS A 155 -18.85 0.99 3.54
N VAL A 156 -18.42 0.61 4.76
CA VAL A 156 -18.57 -0.75 5.28
C VAL A 156 -20.04 -0.97 5.64
N THR A 157 -20.66 -2.03 5.11
CA THR A 157 -22.07 -2.33 5.32
C THR A 157 -22.29 -3.40 6.39
N LYS A 158 -21.31 -4.28 6.62
CA LYS A 158 -21.33 -5.33 7.64
C LYS A 158 -19.92 -5.71 8.08
N GLY A 159 -19.78 -6.10 9.35
CA GLY A 159 -18.50 -6.51 9.92
C GLY A 159 -17.57 -5.33 10.18
N THR A 160 -16.27 -5.63 10.29
CA THR A 160 -15.20 -4.64 10.52
C THR A 160 -14.07 -4.90 9.54
N ARG A 161 -13.69 -3.88 8.77
CA ARG A 161 -12.48 -3.91 7.94
C ARG A 161 -11.30 -3.42 8.76
N GLU A 162 -10.19 -4.15 8.72
CA GLU A 162 -8.95 -3.80 9.39
C GLU A 162 -7.81 -3.75 8.40
N ASN A 163 -6.99 -2.68 8.47
CA ASN A 163 -5.85 -2.52 7.58
C ASN A 163 -4.70 -1.74 8.21
N ILE A 164 -3.51 -1.97 7.69
CA ILE A 164 -2.31 -1.16 7.95
C ILE A 164 -2.07 -0.28 6.74
N LEU A 165 -1.71 0.98 6.99
CA LEU A 165 -1.33 1.90 5.92
C LEU A 165 0.02 2.55 6.17
N GLY A 166 0.62 2.99 5.08
CA GLY A 166 1.88 3.70 5.06
C GLY A 166 2.23 4.21 3.67
N TRP A 167 3.46 4.66 3.55
CA TRP A 167 3.97 5.27 2.32
C TRP A 167 5.41 4.84 2.08
N PHE A 168 5.85 4.95 0.84
CA PHE A 168 7.27 4.79 0.52
C PHE A 168 7.73 5.76 -0.58
N SER A 169 9.03 6.02 -0.54
CA SER A 169 9.73 6.78 -1.57
C SER A 169 10.49 5.84 -2.50
N THR A 170 10.71 6.29 -3.72
CA THR A 170 11.46 5.56 -4.74
C THR A 170 12.28 6.53 -5.59
N ASN A 171 13.29 6.01 -6.29
CA ASN A 171 14.05 6.78 -7.28
C ASN A 171 13.55 6.55 -8.71
N VAL A 172 12.56 5.66 -8.91
CA VAL A 172 11.99 5.41 -10.25
C VAL A 172 10.72 6.26 -10.44
N SER A 173 10.55 6.83 -11.64
CA SER A 173 9.32 7.53 -11.99
C SER A 173 8.15 6.55 -12.17
N TYR A 174 6.91 7.08 -12.25
CA TYR A 174 5.73 6.25 -12.48
C TYR A 174 5.81 5.49 -13.81
N GLU A 175 6.33 6.13 -14.87
CA GLU A 175 6.52 5.52 -16.19
C GLU A 175 7.59 4.41 -16.12
N GLN A 176 8.67 4.65 -15.39
CA GLN A 176 9.72 3.65 -15.17
C GLN A 176 9.19 2.45 -14.38
N ALA A 177 8.42 2.68 -13.32
CA ALA A 177 7.75 1.62 -12.56
C ALA A 177 6.77 0.82 -13.43
N PHE A 178 6.04 1.49 -14.34
CA PHE A 178 5.18 0.83 -15.31
C PHE A 178 5.97 -0.09 -16.25
N ILE A 179 7.12 0.36 -16.76
CA ILE A 179 8.00 -0.47 -17.62
C ILE A 179 8.54 -1.66 -16.84
N LEU A 180 9.07 -1.44 -15.63
CA LEU A 180 9.60 -2.50 -14.77
C LEU A 180 8.53 -3.55 -14.41
N LYS A 181 7.30 -3.10 -14.17
CA LYS A 181 6.16 -3.99 -13.92
C LYS A 181 5.87 -4.90 -15.13
N ASN A 182 5.81 -4.35 -16.32
CA ASN A 182 5.54 -5.16 -17.52
C ASN A 182 6.67 -6.16 -17.77
N LEU A 183 7.92 -5.78 -17.55
CA LEU A 183 9.05 -6.70 -17.63
C LEU A 183 8.98 -7.79 -16.56
N TYR A 184 8.56 -7.46 -15.33
CA TYR A 184 8.36 -8.46 -14.27
C TYR A 184 7.27 -9.48 -14.65
N ASP A 185 6.15 -9.02 -15.19
CA ASP A 185 5.07 -9.88 -15.64
C ASP A 185 5.53 -10.82 -16.77
N VAL A 186 6.27 -10.29 -17.75
CA VAL A 186 6.88 -11.09 -18.84
C VAL A 186 7.86 -12.10 -18.28
N ASN A 187 8.76 -11.70 -17.39
CA ASN A 187 9.73 -12.60 -16.76
C ASN A 187 9.05 -13.74 -15.98
N THR A 188 8.01 -13.41 -15.22
CA THR A 188 7.24 -14.42 -14.46
C THR A 188 6.60 -15.42 -15.40
N HIS A 189 6.08 -14.98 -16.55
CA HIS A 189 5.50 -15.85 -17.57
C HIS A 189 6.54 -16.73 -18.29
N LEU A 190 7.71 -16.18 -18.61
CA LEU A 190 8.76 -16.86 -19.34
C LEU A 190 9.57 -17.84 -18.50
N ARG A 191 9.62 -17.67 -17.20
CA ARG A 191 10.47 -18.43 -16.26
C ARG A 191 10.38 -19.94 -16.45
N THR A 192 9.22 -20.46 -16.80
CA THR A 192 8.97 -21.89 -17.00
C THR A 192 8.79 -22.30 -18.47
N LYS A 193 8.81 -21.33 -19.42
CA LYS A 193 8.48 -21.60 -20.83
C LYS A 193 9.67 -21.45 -21.76
N ASP A 194 10.52 -20.48 -21.53
CA ASP A 194 11.66 -20.19 -22.40
C ASP A 194 12.82 -19.60 -21.59
N THR A 195 13.77 -20.47 -21.26
CA THR A 195 14.92 -20.11 -20.41
C THR A 195 15.81 -19.04 -21.06
N GLU A 196 16.01 -19.10 -22.38
CA GLU A 196 16.90 -18.16 -23.08
C GLU A 196 16.29 -16.74 -23.11
N ILE A 197 15.01 -16.64 -23.47
CA ILE A 197 14.30 -15.36 -23.49
C ILE A 197 14.13 -14.82 -22.06
N PHE A 198 13.84 -15.69 -21.07
CA PHE A 198 13.78 -15.33 -19.65
C PHE A 198 15.07 -14.68 -19.17
N VAL A 199 16.25 -15.30 -19.48
CA VAL A 199 17.55 -14.74 -19.08
C VAL A 199 17.80 -13.38 -19.71
N LYS A 200 17.52 -13.22 -21.01
CA LYS A 200 17.67 -11.94 -21.73
C LYS A 200 16.76 -10.85 -21.15
N SER A 201 15.49 -11.18 -20.91
CA SER A 201 14.52 -10.24 -20.35
C SER A 201 14.86 -9.83 -18.91
N THR A 202 15.31 -10.79 -18.09
CA THR A 202 15.79 -10.51 -16.71
C THR A 202 17.02 -9.62 -16.71
N LEU A 203 17.93 -9.81 -17.67
CA LEU A 203 19.12 -8.95 -17.83
C LEU A 203 18.71 -7.49 -18.12
N VAL A 204 17.73 -7.29 -19.03
CA VAL A 204 17.19 -5.96 -19.36
C VAL A 204 16.57 -5.33 -18.10
N GLN A 205 15.74 -6.05 -17.37
CA GLN A 205 15.13 -5.55 -16.14
C GLN A 205 16.18 -5.16 -15.09
N THR A 206 17.18 -6.01 -14.90
CA THR A 206 18.29 -5.75 -13.97
C THR A 206 19.08 -4.50 -14.34
N TYR A 207 19.34 -4.32 -15.64
CA TYR A 207 20.03 -3.12 -16.15
C TYR A 207 19.20 -1.86 -15.88
N LEU A 208 17.91 -1.88 -16.19
CA LEU A 208 17.01 -0.74 -15.98
C LEU A 208 16.90 -0.40 -14.48
N LYS A 209 16.75 -1.40 -13.60
CA LYS A 209 16.78 -1.19 -12.14
C LYS A 209 18.07 -0.50 -11.70
N LYS A 210 19.22 -0.97 -12.18
CA LYS A 210 20.51 -0.37 -11.86
C LYS A 210 20.65 1.06 -12.38
N ALA A 211 20.07 1.34 -13.54
CA ALA A 211 20.15 2.67 -14.16
C ALA A 211 19.21 3.68 -13.48
N TRP A 212 18.03 3.24 -13.06
CA TRP A 212 16.95 4.12 -12.56
C TRP A 212 16.81 4.11 -11.04
N GLY A 213 17.08 3.00 -10.37
CA GLY A 213 16.89 2.82 -8.92
C GLY A 213 18.02 3.36 -8.04
N LYS A 214 18.88 4.23 -8.56
CA LYS A 214 20.04 4.81 -7.83
C LYS A 214 19.65 6.03 -7.01
#